data_27a09675f4c6a6b0ecf0e695b4c3b2cc
#
_entry.id   27a09675f4c6a6b0ecf0e695b4c3b2cc
#
_cell.length_a   1.000
_cell.length_b   1.000
_cell.length_c   1.000
_cell.angle_alpha   90.00
_cell.angle_beta   90.00
_cell.angle_gamma   90.00
#
_symmetry.space_group_name_H-M   'P 1'
#
loop_
_entity.id
_entity.type
_entity.pdbx_description
1 polymer ?
#
loop_
_entity_poly.entity_id
_entity_poly.type
_entity_poly.pdbx_seq_one_letter_code
_entity_poly.pdbx_strand_id
1 'polypeptide(L)'
;DIIWHKPNPMPESVQDRCTKAHEYIFLLSKSPHYYYDNVAIKEEAQDWGTRDRTNGKYHNEGTGLNPHTGLEKSYETKNKRSVWTVNTKPYKEAHFAVFPTDLIEPAILAGSSEKICSGCGKAYRREMVTTDVPDRIVRDHMVGVIPKRDKPTRMNSKNMLSLTKEDRGFVKQCDCDTSKTEQDRVLDPFGGSGTTGLVADRIGRSAT
;
A
#
# COMPACT_ATOMS: atom_id res chain seq x y z
N ASP A 1 3.47 10.51 8.35
CA ASP A 1 3.90 9.72 9.51
C ASP A 1 3.30 8.32 9.48
N ILE A 2 4.04 7.38 10.06
CA ILE A 2 3.63 6.00 10.28
C ILE A 2 3.79 5.72 11.77
N ILE A 3 2.84 5.03 12.37
CA ILE A 3 2.86 4.67 13.78
C ILE A 3 3.25 3.19 13.88
N TRP A 4 4.37 2.91 14.50
CA TRP A 4 4.70 1.58 14.95
C TRP A 4 4.01 1.31 16.28
N HIS A 5 2.91 0.59 16.25
CA HIS A 5 2.21 0.11 17.44
C HIS A 5 2.88 -1.16 17.96
N LYS A 6 3.26 -1.14 19.24
CA LYS A 6 3.90 -2.25 19.96
C LYS A 6 2.87 -2.94 20.85
N PRO A 7 2.35 -4.14 20.50
CA PRO A 7 1.41 -4.85 21.38
C PRO A 7 2.01 -5.28 22.70
N ASN A 8 3.35 -5.40 22.76
CA ASN A 8 4.12 -5.81 23.93
C ASN A 8 5.15 -4.71 24.32
N PRO A 9 4.72 -3.49 24.69
CA PRO A 9 5.64 -2.44 25.09
C PRO A 9 6.33 -2.79 26.42
N MET A 10 7.49 -2.17 26.65
CA MET A 10 8.13 -2.23 27.97
C MET A 10 7.19 -1.60 29.01
N PRO A 11 6.99 -2.24 30.18
CA PRO A 11 6.20 -1.66 31.26
C PRO A 11 6.86 -0.35 31.75
N GLU A 12 6.04 0.65 32.00
CA GLU A 12 6.48 1.93 32.58
C GLU A 12 5.77 2.14 33.92
N SER A 13 6.52 2.57 34.95
CA SER A 13 5.97 2.89 36.26
C SER A 13 5.41 4.31 36.35
N VAL A 14 4.81 4.82 35.27
CA VAL A 14 4.25 6.17 35.21
C VAL A 14 2.80 6.19 35.64
N GLN A 15 2.41 7.23 36.39
CA GLN A 15 1.04 7.40 36.92
C GLN A 15 0.35 8.68 36.44
N ASP A 16 1.10 9.59 35.82
CA ASP A 16 0.67 10.91 35.36
C ASP A 16 0.36 10.98 33.84
N ARG A 17 0.58 9.91 33.13
CA ARG A 17 0.29 9.77 31.70
C ARG A 17 0.06 8.30 31.30
N CYS A 18 -0.44 8.09 30.10
CA CYS A 18 -0.56 6.75 29.53
C CYS A 18 0.83 6.15 29.24
N THR A 19 0.96 4.83 29.41
CA THR A 19 2.14 4.07 28.97
C THR A 19 2.31 4.18 27.46
N LYS A 20 3.52 4.53 27.03
CA LYS A 20 3.83 4.70 25.60
C LYS A 20 3.98 3.34 24.91
N ALA A 21 3.02 3.01 24.05
CA ALA A 21 2.97 1.74 23.32
C ALA A 21 3.24 1.90 21.81
N HIS A 22 3.84 3.02 21.38
CA HIS A 22 4.11 3.28 19.97
C HIS A 22 5.37 4.12 19.76
N GLU A 23 5.88 4.05 18.55
CA GLU A 23 6.92 4.95 18.01
C GLU A 23 6.49 5.48 16.65
N TYR A 24 7.11 6.60 16.22
CA TYR A 24 6.85 7.21 14.92
C TYR A 24 7.94 6.84 13.93
N ILE A 25 7.53 6.57 12.69
CA ILE A 25 8.40 6.43 11.52
C ILE A 25 7.99 7.54 10.54
N PHE A 26 8.95 8.32 10.08
CA PHE A 26 8.68 9.44 9.18
C PHE A 26 9.13 9.11 7.76
N LEU A 27 8.23 9.24 6.80
CA LEU A 27 8.56 9.22 5.38
C LEU A 27 8.98 10.63 4.96
N LEU A 28 10.25 10.80 4.64
CA LEU A 28 10.82 12.06 4.18
C LEU A 28 11.27 11.92 2.72
N SER A 29 11.08 12.96 1.93
CA SER A 29 11.53 13.01 0.54
C SER A 29 12.17 14.35 0.22
N LYS A 30 13.15 14.35 -0.71
CA LYS A 30 13.80 15.59 -1.18
C LYS A 30 12.94 16.39 -2.16
N SER A 31 11.93 15.74 -2.76
CA SER A 31 11.05 16.37 -3.76
C SER A 31 9.64 15.79 -3.65
N PRO A 32 8.63 16.48 -4.21
CA PRO A 32 7.26 15.96 -4.29
C PRO A 32 7.15 14.65 -5.09
N HIS A 33 8.08 14.43 -6.02
CA HIS A 33 8.13 13.22 -6.85
C HIS A 33 9.27 12.31 -6.36
N TYR A 34 8.90 11.18 -5.78
CA TYR A 34 9.84 10.17 -5.26
C TYR A 34 9.39 8.76 -5.69
N TYR A 35 10.27 7.80 -5.49
CA TYR A 35 9.93 6.40 -5.70
C TYR A 35 9.07 5.88 -4.55
N TYR A 36 7.99 5.21 -4.87
CA TYR A 36 7.16 4.52 -3.88
C TYR A 36 6.39 3.37 -4.55
N ASP A 37 6.65 2.13 -4.15
CA ASP A 37 5.93 0.94 -4.63
C ASP A 37 4.86 0.53 -3.61
N ASN A 38 3.67 1.07 -3.76
CA ASN A 38 2.53 0.76 -2.90
C ASN A 38 2.01 -0.66 -3.11
N VAL A 39 2.32 -1.30 -4.23
CA VAL A 39 1.86 -2.66 -4.54
C VAL A 39 2.64 -3.69 -3.76
N ALA A 40 3.96 -3.47 -3.60
CA ALA A 40 4.85 -4.36 -2.87
C ALA A 40 4.48 -4.51 -1.38
N ILE A 41 3.76 -3.54 -0.81
CA ILE A 41 3.43 -3.50 0.62
C ILE A 41 1.92 -3.60 0.91
N LYS A 42 1.12 -4.03 -0.07
CA LYS A 42 -0.32 -4.20 0.15
C LYS A 42 -0.61 -5.19 1.28
N GLU A 43 -1.67 -4.92 1.99
CA GLU A 43 -2.22 -5.82 3.02
C GLU A 43 -3.36 -6.66 2.43
N GLU A 44 -3.60 -7.83 3.00
CA GLU A 44 -4.80 -8.58 2.71
C GLU A 44 -6.04 -7.74 3.02
N ALA A 45 -6.99 -7.74 2.10
CA ALA A 45 -8.25 -7.06 2.34
C ALA A 45 -9.07 -7.91 3.33
N GLN A 46 -9.83 -7.23 4.19
CA GLN A 46 -10.77 -7.92 5.04
C GLN A 46 -11.89 -8.50 4.15
N ASP A 47 -12.09 -9.80 4.23
CA ASP A 47 -13.26 -10.41 3.60
C ASP A 47 -14.51 -9.96 4.38
N TRP A 48 -15.32 -9.14 3.73
CA TRP A 48 -16.59 -8.68 4.31
C TRP A 48 -17.71 -9.71 4.12
N GLY A 49 -17.41 -10.86 3.49
CA GLY A 49 -18.40 -11.84 3.07
C GLY A 49 -19.47 -11.24 2.14
N THR A 50 -20.38 -12.04 1.72
CA THR A 50 -21.63 -11.60 1.07
C THR A 50 -22.57 -11.04 2.14
N ARG A 51 -22.31 -9.82 2.63
CA ARG A 51 -23.27 -9.14 3.49
C ARG A 51 -24.45 -8.71 2.61
N ASP A 52 -25.59 -9.32 2.88
CA ASP A 52 -26.86 -8.79 2.34
C ASP A 52 -27.05 -7.37 2.88
N ARG A 53 -26.79 -6.38 2.05
CA ARG A 53 -26.98 -4.96 2.37
C ARG A 53 -28.38 -4.47 2.04
N THR A 54 -29.27 -5.34 1.54
CA THR A 54 -30.62 -4.98 1.17
C THR A 54 -31.49 -4.59 2.38
N ASN A 55 -31.14 -5.07 3.58
CA ASN A 55 -31.84 -4.79 4.84
C ASN A 55 -31.09 -3.84 5.80
N GLY A 56 -30.08 -3.11 5.35
CA GLY A 56 -29.32 -2.17 6.18
C GLY A 56 -30.15 -0.96 6.60
N LYS A 57 -29.89 -0.40 7.79
CA LYS A 57 -30.51 0.83 8.36
C LYS A 57 -30.46 2.07 7.47
N TYR A 58 -29.83 2.01 6.32
CA TYR A 58 -29.68 3.07 5.33
C TYR A 58 -30.56 2.86 4.10
N HIS A 59 -31.48 1.90 4.12
CA HIS A 59 -32.52 1.75 3.14
C HIS A 59 -33.61 2.81 3.43
N ASN A 60 -33.34 4.05 3.08
CA ASN A 60 -34.36 5.09 3.10
C ASN A 60 -35.17 5.01 1.79
N GLU A 61 -36.28 4.32 1.81
CA GLU A 61 -37.34 4.48 0.80
C GLU A 61 -37.70 5.97 0.75
N GLY A 62 -37.25 6.66 -0.26
CA GLY A 62 -37.59 8.08 -0.47
C GLY A 62 -36.42 9.04 -0.63
N THR A 63 -35.19 8.68 -0.34
CA THR A 63 -34.03 9.58 -0.55
C THR A 63 -33.46 9.56 -1.97
N GLY A 64 -33.98 8.69 -2.85
CA GLY A 64 -33.42 8.52 -4.21
C GLY A 64 -31.97 8.06 -4.25
N LEU A 65 -31.39 7.74 -3.11
CA LEU A 65 -30.11 7.05 -3.04
C LEU A 65 -30.38 5.60 -3.39
N ASN A 66 -30.01 5.21 -4.60
CA ASN A 66 -30.02 3.81 -4.98
C ASN A 66 -29.34 3.00 -3.88
N PRO A 67 -29.93 1.88 -3.43
CA PRO A 67 -29.18 0.92 -2.65
C PRO A 67 -27.89 0.70 -3.46
N HIS A 68 -26.76 0.85 -2.81
CA HIS A 68 -25.52 0.39 -3.40
C HIS A 68 -25.75 -1.10 -3.65
N THR A 69 -26.23 -1.44 -4.82
CA THR A 69 -26.12 -2.80 -5.35
C THR A 69 -24.62 -3.02 -5.35
N GLY A 70 -24.18 -3.58 -4.23
CA GLY A 70 -22.77 -3.67 -3.94
C GLY A 70 -22.18 -4.40 -5.11
N LEU A 71 -21.31 -3.73 -5.81
CA LEU A 71 -20.31 -4.44 -6.56
C LEU A 71 -19.64 -5.33 -5.52
N GLU A 72 -20.03 -6.60 -5.52
CA GLU A 72 -19.42 -7.68 -4.73
C GLU A 72 -18.00 -7.91 -5.22
N LYS A 73 -17.20 -6.84 -5.21
CA LYS A 73 -15.78 -6.96 -5.39
C LYS A 73 -15.17 -7.20 -4.03
N SER A 74 -14.93 -8.45 -3.73
CA SER A 74 -13.93 -8.78 -2.75
C SER A 74 -12.59 -8.36 -3.34
N TYR A 75 -12.03 -7.30 -2.81
CA TYR A 75 -10.64 -6.95 -3.11
C TYR A 75 -9.77 -7.89 -2.28
N GLU A 76 -8.92 -8.67 -2.95
CA GLU A 76 -7.96 -9.54 -2.27
C GLU A 76 -6.97 -8.73 -1.44
N THR A 77 -6.64 -7.53 -1.89
CA THR A 77 -5.65 -6.67 -1.24
C THR A 77 -6.13 -5.23 -1.11
N LYS A 78 -5.62 -4.54 -0.10
CA LYS A 78 -5.82 -3.10 0.14
C LYS A 78 -4.49 -2.41 0.37
N ASN A 79 -4.47 -1.08 0.26
CA ASN A 79 -3.28 -0.30 0.57
C ASN A 79 -2.90 -0.47 2.05
N LYS A 80 -1.60 -0.57 2.33
CA LYS A 80 -1.08 -0.63 3.69
C LYS A 80 -1.47 0.64 4.45
N ARG A 81 -1.97 0.45 5.67
CA ARG A 81 -2.36 1.55 6.57
C ARG A 81 -1.15 2.13 7.27
N SER A 82 -1.30 3.35 7.80
CA SER A 82 -0.23 4.06 8.50
C SER A 82 0.03 3.59 9.94
N VAL A 83 -0.78 2.67 10.48
CA VAL A 83 -0.53 2.05 11.77
C VAL A 83 -0.06 0.62 11.56
N TRP A 84 1.21 0.38 11.89
CA TRP A 84 1.87 -0.92 11.76
C TRP A 84 1.98 -1.60 13.11
N THR A 85 1.27 -2.69 13.29
CA THR A 85 1.32 -3.47 14.52
C THR A 85 2.38 -4.54 14.39
N VAL A 86 3.51 -4.34 15.06
CA VAL A 86 4.66 -5.25 15.03
C VAL A 86 5.18 -5.46 16.45
N ASN A 87 5.28 -6.73 16.86
CA ASN A 87 5.81 -7.08 18.16
C ASN A 87 7.30 -6.76 18.25
N THR A 88 7.73 -6.27 19.40
CA THR A 88 9.17 -6.21 19.71
C THR A 88 9.70 -7.64 19.85
N LYS A 89 10.90 -7.89 19.28
CA LYS A 89 11.56 -9.19 19.37
C LYS A 89 12.82 -9.04 20.23
N PRO A 90 13.12 -9.97 21.15
CA PRO A 90 14.36 -9.92 21.90
C PRO A 90 15.55 -10.13 20.94
N TYR A 91 16.61 -9.39 21.16
CA TYR A 91 17.87 -9.55 20.45
C TYR A 91 18.88 -10.23 21.36
N LYS A 92 19.58 -11.26 20.87
CA LYS A 92 20.44 -12.09 21.71
C LYS A 92 21.79 -11.46 22.06
N GLU A 93 22.22 -10.51 21.24
CA GLU A 93 23.49 -9.82 21.44
C GLU A 93 23.28 -8.48 22.16
N ALA A 94 24.33 -7.93 22.76
CA ALA A 94 24.29 -6.71 23.53
C ALA A 94 24.13 -5.47 22.63
N HIS A 95 22.94 -5.28 22.08
CA HIS A 95 22.57 -4.07 21.33
C HIS A 95 21.34 -3.42 21.94
N PHE A 96 21.43 -2.10 22.13
CA PHE A 96 20.30 -1.29 22.58
C PHE A 96 19.42 -0.87 21.37
N ALA A 97 18.12 -0.82 21.58
CA ALA A 97 17.16 -0.25 20.64
C ALA A 97 17.08 -0.92 19.24
N VAL A 98 17.17 -2.26 19.19
CA VAL A 98 17.01 -3.01 17.93
C VAL A 98 15.53 -3.08 17.55
N PHE A 99 15.21 -2.71 16.33
CA PHE A 99 13.87 -2.89 15.77
C PHE A 99 13.76 -4.25 15.06
N PRO A 100 12.55 -4.86 15.02
CA PRO A 100 12.34 -6.15 14.35
C PRO A 100 12.42 -6.02 12.83
N THR A 101 12.86 -7.09 12.17
CA THR A 101 12.96 -7.17 10.69
C THR A 101 11.62 -6.87 10.00
N ASP A 102 10.52 -7.35 10.57
CA ASP A 102 9.17 -7.19 10.03
C ASP A 102 8.70 -5.72 10.01
N LEU A 103 9.36 -4.86 10.79
CA LEU A 103 9.08 -3.43 10.82
C LEU A 103 9.70 -2.71 9.63
N ILE A 104 10.98 -3.02 9.32
CA ILE A 104 11.73 -2.28 8.29
C ILE A 104 11.46 -2.82 6.87
N GLU A 105 11.10 -4.09 6.74
CA GLU A 105 10.87 -4.72 5.45
C GLU A 105 9.87 -3.95 4.55
N PRO A 106 8.67 -3.56 5.03
CA PRO A 106 7.75 -2.77 4.22
C PRO A 106 8.32 -1.41 3.80
N ALA A 107 9.14 -0.78 4.66
CA ALA A 107 9.75 0.50 4.34
C ALA A 107 10.77 0.37 3.20
N ILE A 108 11.60 -0.69 3.21
CA ILE A 108 12.56 -0.97 2.14
C ILE A 108 11.84 -1.34 0.85
N LEU A 109 10.84 -2.23 0.90
CA LEU A 109 10.05 -2.63 -0.27
C LEU A 109 9.34 -1.45 -0.94
N ALA A 110 8.80 -0.52 -0.16
CA ALA A 110 8.13 0.65 -0.69
C ALA A 110 9.11 1.71 -1.22
N GLY A 111 10.25 1.89 -0.54
CA GLY A 111 11.18 2.98 -0.79
C GLY A 111 12.29 2.66 -1.79
N SER A 112 12.50 1.39 -2.15
CA SER A 112 13.56 0.96 -3.08
C SER A 112 13.01 0.08 -4.20
N SER A 113 13.56 0.27 -5.40
CA SER A 113 13.21 -0.56 -6.57
C SER A 113 13.86 -1.93 -6.46
N GLU A 114 13.29 -2.93 -7.11
CA GLU A 114 13.91 -4.24 -7.27
C GLU A 114 15.22 -4.12 -8.05
N LYS A 115 15.29 -3.18 -9.00
CA LYS A 115 16.45 -2.95 -9.85
C LYS A 115 16.54 -1.50 -10.32
N ILE A 116 17.78 -1.06 -10.56
CA ILE A 116 18.09 0.26 -11.12
C ILE A 116 18.86 0.11 -12.44
N CYS A 117 18.82 1.12 -13.26
CA CYS A 117 19.61 1.17 -14.50
C CYS A 117 21.10 1.35 -14.15
N SER A 118 21.98 0.47 -14.62
CA SER A 118 23.42 0.57 -14.37
C SER A 118 24.07 1.82 -15.01
N GLY A 119 23.44 2.40 -16.02
CA GLY A 119 23.98 3.58 -16.71
C GLY A 119 23.71 4.91 -16.00
N CYS A 120 22.55 5.07 -15.36
CA CYS A 120 22.15 6.35 -14.75
C CYS A 120 21.61 6.21 -13.32
N GLY A 121 21.54 5.03 -12.76
CA GLY A 121 20.99 4.78 -11.42
C GLY A 121 19.49 4.97 -11.28
N LYS A 122 18.77 5.21 -12.37
CA LYS A 122 17.32 5.45 -12.29
C LYS A 122 16.57 4.17 -11.96
N ALA A 123 15.69 4.23 -10.96
CA ALA A 123 14.88 3.11 -10.53
C ALA A 123 13.90 2.65 -11.62
N TYR A 124 13.75 1.36 -11.78
CA TYR A 124 12.65 0.79 -12.55
C TYR A 124 11.37 0.95 -11.74
N ARG A 125 10.25 1.23 -12.41
CA ARG A 125 8.96 1.39 -11.74
C ARG A 125 7.99 0.29 -12.17
N ARG A 126 7.17 -0.13 -11.24
CA ARG A 126 6.09 -1.08 -11.50
C ARG A 126 5.05 -0.44 -12.42
N GLU A 127 4.71 -1.13 -13.49
CA GLU A 127 3.69 -0.71 -14.44
C GLU A 127 2.36 -1.40 -14.12
N MET A 128 1.37 -0.60 -13.75
CA MET A 128 0.01 -1.07 -13.51
C MET A 128 -0.87 -0.65 -14.67
N VAL A 129 -1.29 -1.60 -15.49
CA VAL A 129 -2.17 -1.34 -16.62
C VAL A 129 -3.62 -1.56 -16.19
N THR A 130 -4.45 -0.58 -16.48
CA THR A 130 -5.88 -0.70 -16.26
C THR A 130 -6.49 -1.44 -17.44
N THR A 131 -7.07 -2.60 -17.20
CA THR A 131 -7.80 -3.35 -18.23
C THR A 131 -9.25 -2.89 -18.24
N ASP A 132 -9.70 -2.43 -19.40
CA ASP A 132 -11.10 -2.08 -19.60
C ASP A 132 -11.95 -3.35 -19.55
N VAL A 133 -12.92 -3.38 -18.65
CA VAL A 133 -13.98 -4.40 -18.71
C VAL A 133 -14.82 -4.11 -19.96
N PRO A 134 -15.08 -5.07 -20.83
CA PRO A 134 -15.86 -4.84 -22.03
C PRO A 134 -17.18 -4.15 -21.72
N ASP A 135 -17.49 -3.10 -22.48
CA ASP A 135 -18.66 -2.23 -22.38
C ASP A 135 -20.03 -2.97 -22.31
N ARG A 136 -20.02 -4.23 -22.69
CA ARG A 136 -21.19 -5.10 -22.75
C ARG A 136 -21.73 -5.52 -21.38
N ILE A 137 -20.85 -5.70 -20.38
CA ILE A 137 -21.25 -6.10 -19.02
C ILE A 137 -21.90 -4.92 -18.28
N VAL A 138 -21.53 -3.69 -18.64
CA VAL A 138 -22.04 -2.47 -18.00
C VAL A 138 -23.46 -2.15 -18.44
N ARG A 139 -23.85 -2.50 -19.67
CA ARG A 139 -25.20 -2.17 -20.19
C ARG A 139 -26.28 -3.09 -19.65
N ASP A 140 -26.00 -4.35 -19.43
CA ASP A 140 -27.00 -5.32 -18.99
C ASP A 140 -27.46 -5.11 -17.53
N HIS A 141 -26.62 -4.44 -16.69
CA HIS A 141 -26.97 -4.11 -15.31
C HIS A 141 -27.65 -2.75 -15.14
N MET A 142 -27.71 -1.92 -16.18
CA MET A 142 -28.32 -0.57 -16.13
C MET A 142 -29.66 -0.45 -16.84
N VAL A 143 -30.18 -1.52 -17.42
CA VAL A 143 -31.46 -1.50 -18.17
C VAL A 143 -32.67 -1.61 -17.23
N GLY A 144 -32.73 -0.81 -16.20
CA GLY A 144 -33.92 -0.84 -15.35
C GLY A 144 -34.28 0.44 -14.62
N VAL A 145 -33.38 1.34 -14.34
CA VAL A 145 -33.67 2.48 -13.46
C VAL A 145 -32.89 3.73 -13.89
N ILE A 146 -33.31 4.37 -14.97
CA ILE A 146 -32.95 5.78 -15.21
C ILE A 146 -34.22 6.61 -15.18
N PRO A 147 -34.46 7.36 -14.09
CA PRO A 147 -35.48 8.41 -14.16
C PRO A 147 -34.99 9.48 -15.15
N LYS A 148 -35.86 9.84 -16.11
CA LYS A 148 -35.59 10.95 -17.03
C LYS A 148 -35.36 12.22 -16.23
N ARG A 149 -34.11 12.66 -16.11
CA ARG A 149 -33.72 13.98 -15.64
C ARG A 149 -33.24 14.80 -16.82
N ASP A 150 -33.90 15.91 -17.06
CA ASP A 150 -33.65 16.81 -18.19
C ASP A 150 -32.35 17.62 -18.16
N LYS A 151 -31.41 17.26 -17.33
CA LYS A 151 -30.05 17.85 -17.34
C LYS A 151 -28.98 16.77 -17.19
N PRO A 152 -28.01 16.69 -18.09
CA PRO A 152 -26.89 15.78 -17.96
C PRO A 152 -26.01 16.26 -16.82
N THR A 153 -26.22 15.76 -15.62
CA THR A 153 -25.20 15.82 -14.59
C THR A 153 -24.05 14.99 -15.15
N ARG A 154 -22.91 15.64 -15.37
CA ARG A 154 -21.64 14.96 -15.72
C ARG A 154 -21.26 14.01 -14.58
N MET A 155 -21.95 12.93 -14.42
CA MET A 155 -21.43 11.77 -13.73
C MET A 155 -20.39 11.17 -14.66
N ASN A 156 -19.14 11.32 -14.29
CA ASN A 156 -18.04 10.68 -14.97
C ASN A 156 -18.26 9.17 -14.86
N SER A 157 -18.87 8.56 -15.87
CA SER A 157 -19.12 7.12 -15.92
C SER A 157 -17.84 6.26 -15.79
N LYS A 158 -16.68 6.89 -15.98
CA LYS A 158 -15.37 6.28 -15.74
C LYS A 158 -15.12 5.91 -14.27
N ASN A 159 -15.81 6.49 -13.32
CA ASN A 159 -15.64 6.19 -11.90
C ASN A 159 -16.52 5.02 -11.40
N MET A 160 -17.42 4.51 -12.20
CA MET A 160 -18.28 3.37 -11.83
C MET A 160 -17.77 2.02 -12.34
N LEU A 161 -16.81 2.04 -13.25
CA LEU A 161 -16.19 0.81 -13.74
C LEU A 161 -15.16 0.32 -12.73
N SER A 162 -15.36 -0.87 -12.26
CA SER A 162 -14.33 -1.59 -11.53
C SER A 162 -13.18 -1.94 -12.45
N LEU A 163 -12.30 -1.00 -12.65
CA LEU A 163 -11.10 -1.19 -13.44
C LEU A 163 -10.21 -2.22 -12.72
N THR A 164 -10.04 -3.37 -13.31
CA THR A 164 -9.00 -4.30 -12.88
C THR A 164 -7.65 -3.75 -13.30
N LYS A 165 -6.71 -3.72 -12.37
CA LYS A 165 -5.34 -3.32 -12.65
C LYS A 165 -4.47 -4.57 -12.72
N GLU A 166 -3.81 -4.75 -13.84
CA GLU A 166 -2.83 -5.83 -14.02
C GLU A 166 -1.43 -5.30 -13.79
N ASP A 167 -0.66 -6.05 -13.03
CA ASP A 167 0.77 -5.77 -12.80
C ASP A 167 1.57 -6.36 -13.97
N ARG A 168 2.23 -5.51 -14.75
CA ARG A 168 3.12 -5.89 -15.84
C ARG A 168 4.59 -5.98 -15.43
N GLY A 169 4.84 -5.84 -14.13
CA GLY A 169 6.19 -5.87 -13.59
C GLY A 169 6.91 -4.53 -13.70
N PHE A 170 8.23 -4.58 -13.61
CA PHE A 170 9.07 -3.39 -13.56
C PHE A 170 9.55 -2.96 -14.95
N VAL A 171 9.27 -1.71 -15.30
CA VAL A 171 9.67 -1.10 -16.57
C VAL A 171 10.74 -0.04 -16.37
N LYS A 172 11.63 0.05 -17.34
CA LYS A 172 12.71 1.03 -17.40
C LYS A 172 12.14 2.45 -17.51
N GLN A 173 12.73 3.40 -16.77
CA GLN A 173 12.28 4.79 -16.69
C GLN A 173 13.31 5.78 -17.28
N CYS A 174 14.23 5.30 -18.13
CA CYS A 174 15.26 6.12 -18.76
C CYS A 174 15.57 5.66 -20.20
N ASP A 175 16.19 6.51 -20.97
CA ASP A 175 16.55 6.31 -22.38
C ASP A 175 18.00 5.82 -22.57
N CYS A 176 18.66 5.30 -21.52
CA CYS A 176 20.00 4.76 -21.63
C CYS A 176 20.01 3.52 -22.55
N ASP A 177 21.01 3.37 -23.40
CA ASP A 177 21.16 2.22 -24.30
C ASP A 177 21.45 0.90 -23.59
N THR A 178 21.87 0.96 -22.32
CA THR A 178 22.16 -0.24 -21.54
C THR A 178 20.90 -0.96 -21.07
N SER A 179 20.88 -2.27 -21.23
CA SER A 179 19.88 -3.16 -20.62
C SER A 179 20.33 -3.73 -19.26
N LYS A 180 21.58 -3.45 -18.86
CA LYS A 180 22.13 -3.94 -17.58
C LYS A 180 21.45 -3.25 -16.40
N THR A 181 21.18 -4.04 -15.38
CA THR A 181 20.57 -3.56 -14.12
C THR A 181 21.46 -3.89 -12.94
N GLU A 182 21.33 -3.10 -11.90
CA GLU A 182 21.95 -3.31 -10.59
C GLU A 182 20.87 -3.36 -9.51
N GLN A 183 21.21 -3.86 -8.33
CA GLN A 183 20.36 -3.78 -7.15
C GLN A 183 20.26 -2.33 -6.70
N ASP A 184 19.07 -1.92 -6.27
CA ASP A 184 18.90 -0.61 -5.63
C ASP A 184 19.60 -0.58 -4.27
N ARG A 185 19.95 0.60 -3.80
CA ARG A 185 20.78 0.81 -2.61
C ARG A 185 19.97 1.36 -1.46
N VAL A 186 20.14 0.72 -0.31
CA VAL A 186 19.58 1.16 0.96
C VAL A 186 20.71 1.66 1.84
N LEU A 187 20.66 2.93 2.24
CA LEU A 187 21.62 3.53 3.16
C LEU A 187 21.02 3.56 4.57
N ASP A 188 21.74 2.98 5.51
CA ASP A 188 21.45 3.11 6.94
C ASP A 188 22.62 3.77 7.66
N PRO A 189 22.58 5.10 7.91
CA PRO A 189 23.68 5.81 8.55
C PRO A 189 23.86 5.44 10.03
N PHE A 190 22.91 4.71 10.60
CA PHE A 190 22.92 4.29 12.00
C PHE A 190 22.94 2.75 12.15
N GLY A 191 23.46 2.04 11.20
CA GLY A 191 23.45 0.58 11.00
C GLY A 191 23.27 -0.32 12.23
N GLY A 192 23.84 0.05 13.36
CA GLY A 192 23.66 -0.64 14.65
C GLY A 192 23.89 -2.15 14.55
N SER A 193 22.86 -2.93 14.81
CA SER A 193 22.86 -4.40 14.69
C SER A 193 22.83 -4.91 13.25
N GLY A 194 22.81 -4.03 12.24
CA GLY A 194 22.74 -4.41 10.83
C GLY A 194 21.37 -4.92 10.36
N THR A 195 20.31 -4.71 11.13
CA THR A 195 18.96 -5.21 10.80
C THR A 195 18.50 -4.73 9.43
N THR A 196 18.73 -3.46 9.10
CA THR A 196 18.38 -2.90 7.78
C THR A 196 19.14 -3.60 6.66
N GLY A 197 20.45 -3.81 6.83
CA GLY A 197 21.31 -4.51 5.87
C GLY A 197 20.86 -5.95 5.65
N LEU A 198 20.59 -6.67 6.74
CA LEU A 198 20.10 -8.05 6.68
C LEU A 198 18.79 -8.16 5.90
N VAL A 199 17.85 -7.23 6.13
CA VAL A 199 16.57 -7.25 5.42
C VAL A 199 16.76 -6.84 3.96
N ALA A 200 17.56 -5.82 3.68
CA ALA A 200 17.85 -5.38 2.33
C ALA A 200 18.45 -6.52 1.47
N ASP A 201 19.44 -7.21 1.99
CA ASP A 201 20.07 -8.36 1.33
C ASP A 201 19.04 -9.48 1.06
N ARG A 202 18.22 -9.84 2.06
CA ARG A 202 17.18 -10.86 1.95
C ARG A 202 16.18 -10.58 0.83
N ILE A 203 15.86 -9.32 0.59
CA ILE A 203 14.91 -8.92 -0.46
C ILE A 203 15.59 -8.43 -1.75
N GLY A 204 16.87 -8.72 -1.92
CA GLY A 204 17.62 -8.44 -3.14
C GLY A 204 17.95 -6.96 -3.35
N ARG A 205 18.23 -6.23 -2.27
CA ARG A 205 18.76 -4.85 -2.29
C ARG A 205 20.17 -4.84 -1.77
N SER A 206 20.97 -3.85 -2.21
CA SER A 206 22.30 -3.61 -1.66
C SER A 206 22.20 -2.68 -0.45
N ALA A 207 22.87 -2.98 0.66
CA ALA A 207 22.91 -2.11 1.83
C ALA A 207 24.29 -1.46 2.00
N THR A 208 24.31 -0.23 2.50
CA THR A 208 25.53 0.53 2.81
C THR A 208 25.37 1.25 4.13
#